data_c341702fe86d03e60a822a8d78682814
#
_entry.id   c341702fe86d03e60a822a8d78682814
#
_cell.length_a   1.000
_cell.length_b   1.000
_cell.length_c   1.000
_cell.angle_alpha   90.00
_cell.angle_beta   90.00
_cell.angle_gamma   90.00
#
_symmetry.space_group_name_H-M   'P 1'
#
loop_
_entity.id
_entity.type
_entity.pdbx_description
1 polymer ?
#
loop_
_entity_poly.entity_id
_entity_poly.type
_entity_poly.pdbx_seq_one_letter_code
_entity_poly.pdbx_strand_id
1 'polypeptide(L)'
;MIDKFINIFEGLERAYGQFKKNDKKLSVKVEGRPWIEHKPLTKQLWENHLNGVGNRLGVFPLKDDGTCKWGAIDIDVNIYDYENLLKKIRELKLPLIMFRSKSGRAHVYMFMKQFSSAEEVQLVMKKFAGKLGLADILDRVYPMQTSLADKKDGSWLNMPYFNHEEGSTYAYTDDFEDASIEQFFEMYDQYAQTDLIDYLQEEVPEAVKKVKKPKEKTLEDFLLPCTKNCLKLNNNKIPDENRNDYLLHMYTWSMRAVEKGVKKIPEYSKMDAVTLLKYFNQEYMARPVEEKEIQNTVLKSKDKEYKYLCKRPLIKKHCDASACVRHLCGITPEQAADLVEAEQAVGDITEYTSKPPIFYESVDVKKRVGDGYTRIKVPMQGSDIIDKQKWV
;
A
#
# COMPACT_ATOMS: atom_id res chain seq x y z
N MET A 1 -31.95 4.33 9.12
CA MET A 1 -30.70 4.04 8.40
C MET A 1 -29.48 4.46 9.21
N ILE A 2 -29.22 5.75 9.42
CA ILE A 2 -27.97 6.24 10.05
C ILE A 2 -27.68 5.64 11.43
N ASP A 3 -28.63 5.58 12.32
CA ASP A 3 -28.43 5.09 13.69
C ASP A 3 -28.06 3.58 13.69
N LYS A 4 -28.63 2.79 12.77
CA LYS A 4 -28.25 1.37 12.59
C LYS A 4 -26.82 1.26 12.07
N PHE A 5 -26.41 2.11 11.10
CA PHE A 5 -25.07 2.11 10.56
C PHE A 5 -24.03 2.51 11.64
N ILE A 6 -24.31 3.55 12.42
CA ILE A 6 -23.45 3.94 13.56
C ILE A 6 -23.32 2.78 14.54
N ASN A 7 -24.43 2.17 14.96
CA ASN A 7 -24.41 1.07 15.91
C ASN A 7 -23.61 -0.14 15.43
N ILE A 8 -23.57 -0.41 14.13
CA ILE A 8 -22.82 -1.52 13.52
C ILE A 8 -21.30 -1.24 13.55
N PHE A 9 -20.89 -0.03 13.16
CA PHE A 9 -19.49 0.34 13.03
C PHE A 9 -18.93 1.11 14.24
N GLU A 10 -19.65 1.10 15.34
CA GLU A 10 -19.24 1.76 16.59
C GLU A 10 -17.85 1.27 17.05
N GLY A 11 -17.06 2.21 17.62
CA GLY A 11 -15.73 1.97 18.11
C GLY A 11 -15.26 3.05 19.07
N LEU A 12 -14.01 3.50 18.97
CA LEU A 12 -13.46 4.54 19.81
C LEU A 12 -14.16 5.88 19.56
N GLU A 13 -14.67 6.49 20.64
CA GLU A 13 -15.49 7.71 20.53
C GLU A 13 -14.66 9.01 20.54
N ARG A 14 -13.50 9.01 21.21
CA ARG A 14 -12.69 10.22 21.46
C ARG A 14 -11.78 10.63 20.31
N ALA A 15 -11.64 9.77 19.31
CA ALA A 15 -10.82 10.02 18.13
C ALA A 15 -11.37 9.29 16.91
N TYR A 16 -11.11 9.82 15.72
CA TYR A 16 -11.48 9.21 14.47
C TYR A 16 -10.46 9.51 13.37
N GLY A 17 -10.38 8.63 12.39
CA GLY A 17 -9.58 8.84 11.20
C GLY A 17 -10.33 9.67 10.16
N GLN A 18 -9.61 10.47 9.41
CA GLN A 18 -10.11 11.12 8.21
C GLN A 18 -9.20 10.87 7.01
N PHE A 19 -9.83 10.83 5.84
CA PHE A 19 -9.12 10.68 4.59
C PHE A 19 -9.66 11.70 3.58
N LYS A 20 -8.84 12.70 3.24
CA LYS A 20 -9.17 13.70 2.23
C LYS A 20 -8.87 13.13 0.85
N LYS A 21 -9.89 13.10 -0.02
CA LYS A 21 -9.73 12.82 -1.43
C LYS A 21 -9.06 14.02 -2.09
N ASN A 22 -7.98 13.84 -2.82
CA ASN A 22 -7.48 14.86 -3.72
C ASN A 22 -8.36 14.87 -4.99
N ASP A 23 -8.74 16.06 -5.46
CA ASP A 23 -9.61 16.24 -6.63
C ASP A 23 -8.97 15.84 -7.96
N LYS A 24 -7.72 15.40 -7.95
CA LYS A 24 -7.04 14.85 -9.15
C LYS A 24 -7.39 13.38 -9.29
N LYS A 25 -8.20 13.06 -10.31
CA LYS A 25 -8.43 11.69 -10.77
C LYS A 25 -7.12 11.13 -11.34
N LEU A 26 -6.35 10.43 -10.52
CA LEU A 26 -5.36 9.47 -11.00
C LEU A 26 -6.02 8.08 -10.97
N SER A 27 -5.90 7.36 -12.04
CA SER A 27 -6.84 6.39 -12.58
C SER A 27 -7.15 5.12 -11.75
N VAL A 28 -6.51 4.81 -10.66
CA VAL A 28 -6.81 3.60 -9.85
C VAL A 28 -6.59 3.81 -8.35
N LYS A 29 -5.80 4.77 -7.93
CA LYS A 29 -5.57 5.05 -6.52
C LYS A 29 -6.18 6.39 -6.17
N VAL A 30 -7.16 6.38 -5.25
CA VAL A 30 -7.63 7.63 -4.65
C VAL A 30 -6.47 8.17 -3.82
N GLU A 31 -5.71 9.11 -4.38
CA GLU A 31 -4.71 9.83 -3.60
C GLU A 31 -5.40 10.64 -2.53
N GLY A 32 -4.87 10.57 -1.32
CA GLY A 32 -5.38 11.33 -0.21
C GLY A 32 -4.44 11.21 0.97
N ARG A 33 -4.53 12.18 1.85
CA ARG A 33 -3.75 12.21 3.08
C ARG A 33 -4.60 11.71 4.24
N PRO A 34 -4.24 10.60 4.91
CA PRO A 34 -4.88 10.17 6.15
C PRO A 34 -4.37 11.01 7.32
N TRP A 35 -5.25 11.33 8.28
CA TRP A 35 -4.88 11.91 9.56
C TRP A 35 -5.89 11.50 10.65
N ILE A 36 -5.53 11.73 11.90
CA ILE A 36 -6.37 11.45 13.06
C ILE A 36 -6.86 12.79 13.64
N GLU A 37 -8.15 12.85 13.96
CA GLU A 37 -8.75 13.92 14.73
C GLU A 37 -9.02 13.42 16.16
N HIS A 38 -8.44 14.10 17.13
CA HIS A 38 -8.68 13.83 18.57
C HIS A 38 -9.87 14.65 19.07
N LYS A 39 -11.05 14.31 18.56
CA LYS A 39 -12.34 14.93 18.88
C LYS A 39 -13.42 13.85 18.93
N PRO A 40 -14.53 14.10 19.66
CA PRO A 40 -15.63 13.14 19.67
C PRO A 40 -16.17 12.86 18.26
N LEU A 41 -16.42 11.57 18.02
CA LEU A 41 -17.08 11.11 16.79
C LEU A 41 -18.58 11.41 16.87
N THR A 42 -19.03 12.38 16.07
CA THR A 42 -20.41 12.87 16.11
C THR A 42 -21.30 12.23 15.04
N LYS A 43 -22.62 12.16 15.26
CA LYS A 43 -23.59 11.68 14.28
C LYS A 43 -23.49 12.45 12.96
N GLN A 44 -23.22 13.75 13.00
CA GLN A 44 -23.04 14.56 11.78
C GLN A 44 -21.87 14.09 10.90
N LEU A 45 -20.79 13.57 11.48
CA LEU A 45 -19.66 13.02 10.71
C LEU A 45 -20.06 11.76 9.96
N TRP A 46 -20.91 10.92 10.56
CA TRP A 46 -21.47 9.74 9.92
C TRP A 46 -22.44 10.10 8.79
N GLU A 47 -23.32 11.06 9.02
CA GLU A 47 -24.24 11.59 7.99
C GLU A 47 -23.46 12.17 6.82
N ASN A 48 -22.44 12.97 7.08
CA ASN A 48 -21.57 13.53 6.06
C ASN A 48 -20.86 12.42 5.26
N HIS A 49 -20.38 11.38 5.94
CA HIS A 49 -19.74 10.24 5.29
C HIS A 49 -20.71 9.52 4.33
N LEU A 50 -21.89 9.15 4.80
CA LEU A 50 -22.88 8.45 3.98
C LEU A 50 -23.37 9.29 2.80
N ASN A 51 -23.47 10.60 2.98
CA ASN A 51 -23.92 11.55 1.94
C ASN A 51 -22.78 12.04 1.04
N GLY A 52 -21.56 11.52 1.21
CA GLY A 52 -20.40 11.92 0.40
C GLY A 52 -19.91 13.35 0.64
N VAL A 53 -20.28 13.96 1.77
CA VAL A 53 -19.92 15.32 2.12
C VAL A 53 -18.59 15.37 2.85
N GLY A 54 -17.63 16.10 2.31
CA GLY A 54 -16.31 16.29 2.92
C GLY A 54 -15.40 15.07 2.84
N ASN A 55 -14.82 14.66 3.96
CA ASN A 55 -13.81 13.63 4.02
C ASN A 55 -14.42 12.25 4.33
N ARG A 56 -13.73 11.19 3.88
CA ARG A 56 -14.07 9.82 4.31
C ARG A 56 -13.78 9.66 5.80
N LEU A 57 -14.69 9.00 6.50
CA LEU A 57 -14.56 8.67 7.91
C LEU A 57 -13.77 7.37 8.09
N GLY A 58 -12.90 7.34 9.09
CA GLY A 58 -12.25 6.15 9.59
C GLY A 58 -12.57 5.94 11.07
N VAL A 59 -12.76 4.69 11.46
CA VAL A 59 -13.12 4.33 12.84
C VAL A 59 -12.08 3.36 13.41
N PHE A 60 -11.71 3.57 14.65
CA PHE A 60 -10.90 2.66 15.44
C PHE A 60 -11.82 1.59 16.05
N PRO A 61 -11.67 0.31 15.73
CA PRO A 61 -12.53 -0.72 16.32
C PRO A 61 -12.35 -0.85 17.84
N LEU A 62 -11.13 -0.69 18.33
CA LEU A 62 -10.77 -0.90 19.71
C LEU A 62 -11.15 0.30 20.58
N LYS A 63 -11.96 0.08 21.61
CA LYS A 63 -12.32 1.07 22.64
C LYS A 63 -11.30 1.10 23.77
N ASP A 64 -11.39 2.14 24.61
CA ASP A 64 -10.48 2.33 25.76
C ASP A 64 -10.61 1.20 26.79
N ASP A 65 -11.75 0.52 26.86
CA ASP A 65 -12.01 -0.62 27.76
C ASP A 65 -11.52 -1.97 27.21
N GLY A 66 -10.84 -2.01 26.07
CA GLY A 66 -10.34 -3.24 25.45
C GLY A 66 -11.38 -4.04 24.69
N THR A 67 -12.55 -3.45 24.41
CA THR A 67 -13.62 -4.12 23.65
C THR A 67 -13.74 -3.56 22.23
N CYS A 68 -14.38 -4.35 21.35
CA CYS A 68 -14.74 -3.92 20.01
C CYS A 68 -16.02 -4.61 19.54
N LYS A 69 -16.66 -4.05 18.53
CA LYS A 69 -17.95 -4.54 17.97
C LYS A 69 -17.78 -5.15 16.59
N TRP A 70 -16.60 -5.03 16.01
CA TRP A 70 -16.25 -5.61 14.72
C TRP A 70 -14.75 -5.87 14.60
N GLY A 71 -14.44 -6.90 13.82
CA GLY A 71 -13.10 -7.18 13.34
C GLY A 71 -13.07 -7.13 11.81
N ALA A 72 -11.89 -6.91 11.24
CA ALA A 72 -11.73 -6.90 9.79
C ALA A 72 -10.39 -7.46 9.34
N ILE A 73 -10.35 -8.01 8.13
CA ILE A 73 -9.13 -8.35 7.40
C ILE A 73 -9.00 -7.34 6.27
N ASP A 74 -7.94 -6.53 6.26
CA ASP A 74 -7.62 -5.59 5.19
C ASP A 74 -6.77 -6.29 4.12
N ILE A 75 -7.41 -6.69 3.03
CA ILE A 75 -6.76 -7.40 1.92
C ILE A 75 -6.21 -6.38 0.93
N ASP A 76 -4.95 -5.99 1.12
CA ASP A 76 -4.26 -4.97 0.33
C ASP A 76 -3.37 -5.60 -0.77
N VAL A 77 -3.94 -6.53 -1.56
CA VAL A 77 -3.27 -7.24 -2.67
C VAL A 77 -3.90 -6.83 -4.00
N ASN A 78 -3.09 -6.46 -5.00
CA ASN A 78 -3.58 -5.91 -6.28
C ASN A 78 -4.23 -6.94 -7.21
N ILE A 79 -3.84 -8.20 -7.12
CA ILE A 79 -4.34 -9.27 -7.98
C ILE A 79 -4.82 -10.37 -7.04
N TYR A 80 -6.10 -10.31 -6.71
CA TYR A 80 -6.75 -11.33 -5.90
C TYR A 80 -8.12 -11.61 -6.50
N ASP A 81 -8.46 -12.88 -6.60
CA ASP A 81 -9.78 -13.32 -7.04
C ASP A 81 -10.78 -13.18 -5.88
N TYR A 82 -11.38 -11.99 -5.76
CA TYR A 82 -12.31 -11.67 -4.67
C TYR A 82 -13.61 -12.44 -4.78
N GLU A 83 -14.05 -12.77 -5.99
CA GLU A 83 -15.24 -13.60 -6.20
C GLU A 83 -15.02 -15.01 -5.64
N ASN A 84 -13.88 -15.61 -5.93
CA ASN A 84 -13.53 -16.92 -5.36
C ASN A 84 -13.34 -16.85 -3.83
N LEU A 85 -12.81 -15.74 -3.30
CA LEU A 85 -12.73 -15.53 -1.86
C LEU A 85 -14.12 -15.51 -1.22
N LEU A 86 -15.08 -14.81 -1.82
CA LEU A 86 -16.46 -14.76 -1.33
C LEU A 86 -17.10 -16.16 -1.36
N LYS A 87 -16.95 -16.91 -2.45
CA LYS A 87 -17.41 -18.30 -2.55
C LYS A 87 -16.85 -19.15 -1.42
N LYS A 88 -15.53 -19.03 -1.16
CA LYS A 88 -14.86 -19.74 -0.07
C LYS A 88 -15.38 -19.35 1.31
N ILE A 89 -15.68 -18.08 1.55
CA ILE A 89 -16.31 -17.60 2.79
C ILE A 89 -17.65 -18.31 3.00
N ARG A 90 -18.48 -18.44 1.95
CA ARG A 90 -19.79 -19.09 2.01
C ARG A 90 -19.70 -20.61 2.15
N GLU A 91 -18.80 -21.26 1.41
CA GLU A 91 -18.52 -22.70 1.52
C GLU A 91 -18.10 -23.11 2.93
N LEU A 92 -17.23 -22.28 3.55
CA LEU A 92 -16.76 -22.48 4.94
C LEU A 92 -17.77 -22.00 5.98
N LYS A 93 -18.92 -21.47 5.56
CA LYS A 93 -19.98 -20.91 6.42
C LYS A 93 -19.44 -19.90 7.45
N LEU A 94 -18.46 -19.09 7.04
CA LEU A 94 -17.89 -18.09 7.93
C LEU A 94 -18.85 -16.89 8.03
N PRO A 95 -19.06 -16.30 9.22
CA PRO A 95 -19.96 -15.17 9.43
C PRO A 95 -19.30 -13.86 9.01
N LEU A 96 -18.87 -13.81 7.77
CA LEU A 96 -18.07 -12.71 7.23
C LEU A 96 -18.83 -12.00 6.11
N ILE A 97 -18.74 -10.67 6.11
CA ILE A 97 -19.24 -9.82 5.03
C ILE A 97 -18.05 -9.15 4.35
N MET A 98 -17.97 -9.28 3.03
CA MET A 98 -16.91 -8.70 2.23
C MET A 98 -17.35 -7.36 1.64
N PHE A 99 -16.46 -6.37 1.71
CA PHE A 99 -16.68 -5.02 1.18
C PHE A 99 -15.59 -4.66 0.17
N ARG A 100 -15.97 -3.90 -0.82
CA ARG A 100 -15.03 -3.22 -1.72
C ARG A 100 -14.38 -2.05 -0.99
N SER A 101 -13.06 -2.03 -0.92
CA SER A 101 -12.31 -0.93 -0.33
C SER A 101 -12.20 0.27 -1.29
N LYS A 102 -11.77 1.42 -0.78
CA LYS A 102 -11.57 2.66 -1.57
C LYS A 102 -10.57 2.50 -2.73
N SER A 103 -9.69 1.53 -2.66
CA SER A 103 -8.66 1.24 -3.68
C SER A 103 -9.09 0.13 -4.65
N GLY A 104 -10.36 -0.30 -4.60
CA GLY A 104 -10.86 -1.41 -5.42
C GLY A 104 -10.45 -2.80 -4.92
N ARG A 105 -9.85 -2.88 -3.73
CA ARG A 105 -9.50 -4.13 -3.04
C ARG A 105 -10.62 -4.54 -2.09
N ALA A 106 -10.38 -5.44 -1.14
CA ALA A 106 -11.41 -5.91 -0.23
C ALA A 106 -11.05 -5.70 1.25
N HIS A 107 -12.09 -5.43 2.05
CA HIS A 107 -12.08 -5.61 3.49
C HIS A 107 -13.10 -6.68 3.83
N VAL A 108 -12.75 -7.63 4.68
CA VAL A 108 -13.64 -8.69 5.11
C VAL A 108 -13.93 -8.52 6.58
N TYR A 109 -15.19 -8.26 6.92
CA TYR A 109 -15.62 -7.94 8.28
C TYR A 109 -16.33 -9.10 8.94
N MET A 110 -16.13 -9.25 10.25
CA MET A 110 -16.99 -9.95 11.19
C MET A 110 -17.62 -8.92 12.14
N PHE A 111 -18.90 -9.01 12.38
CA PHE A 111 -19.63 -8.11 13.26
C PHE A 111 -20.14 -8.85 14.50
N MET A 112 -20.17 -8.12 15.63
CA MET A 112 -20.74 -8.56 16.89
C MET A 112 -21.99 -7.74 17.19
N LYS A 113 -23.03 -8.38 17.74
CA LYS A 113 -24.27 -7.69 18.18
C LYS A 113 -24.01 -6.84 19.43
N GLN A 114 -23.01 -7.21 20.22
CA GLN A 114 -22.56 -6.50 21.42
C GLN A 114 -21.05 -6.31 21.40
N PHE A 115 -20.54 -5.43 22.25
CA PHE A 115 -19.11 -5.29 22.46
C PHE A 115 -18.54 -6.57 23.05
N SER A 116 -17.46 -7.05 22.48
CA SER A 116 -16.75 -8.26 22.86
C SER A 116 -15.27 -7.96 23.08
N SER A 117 -14.55 -8.84 23.78
CA SER A 117 -13.11 -8.70 23.96
C SER A 117 -12.39 -8.55 22.63
N ALA A 118 -11.61 -7.49 22.49
CA ALA A 118 -10.82 -7.24 21.28
C ALA A 118 -9.79 -8.36 21.03
N GLU A 119 -9.29 -9.00 22.06
CA GLU A 119 -8.38 -10.14 21.98
C GLU A 119 -9.07 -11.35 21.36
N GLU A 120 -10.29 -11.66 21.80
CA GLU A 120 -11.10 -12.76 21.25
C GLU A 120 -11.48 -12.51 19.80
N VAL A 121 -11.97 -11.31 19.49
CA VAL A 121 -12.31 -10.91 18.11
C VAL A 121 -11.09 -11.02 17.20
N GLN A 122 -9.93 -10.51 17.62
CA GLN A 122 -8.70 -10.59 16.84
C GLN A 122 -8.27 -12.06 16.62
N LEU A 123 -8.35 -12.90 17.66
CA LEU A 123 -7.98 -14.31 17.56
C LEU A 123 -8.87 -15.05 16.56
N VAL A 124 -10.19 -14.85 16.63
CA VAL A 124 -11.14 -15.47 15.72
C VAL A 124 -10.91 -14.99 14.28
N MET A 125 -10.71 -13.69 14.09
CA MET A 125 -10.39 -13.12 12.76
C MET A 125 -9.09 -13.68 12.18
N LYS A 126 -8.07 -13.91 12.99
CA LYS A 126 -6.82 -14.59 12.57
C LYS A 126 -7.08 -16.05 12.18
N LYS A 127 -7.93 -16.78 12.91
CA LYS A 127 -8.33 -18.13 12.53
C LYS A 127 -9.05 -18.14 11.18
N PHE A 128 -9.98 -17.22 10.95
CA PHE A 128 -10.68 -17.08 9.67
C PHE A 128 -9.72 -16.72 8.53
N ALA A 129 -8.78 -15.79 8.75
CA ALA A 129 -7.74 -15.49 7.78
C ALA A 129 -6.92 -16.74 7.42
N GLY A 130 -6.57 -17.57 8.40
CA GLY A 130 -5.90 -18.85 8.17
C GLY A 130 -6.73 -19.83 7.34
N LYS A 131 -8.03 -20.00 7.65
CA LYS A 131 -8.94 -20.85 6.88
C LYS A 131 -9.11 -20.37 5.42
N LEU A 132 -9.10 -19.06 5.23
CA LEU A 132 -9.21 -18.44 3.91
C LEU A 132 -7.91 -18.50 3.09
N GLY A 133 -6.79 -18.91 3.70
CA GLY A 133 -5.47 -18.93 3.05
C GLY A 133 -4.79 -17.57 3.06
N LEU A 134 -5.18 -16.66 3.95
CA LEU A 134 -4.67 -15.30 4.10
C LEU A 134 -3.64 -15.19 5.24
N ALA A 135 -2.92 -16.26 5.53
CA ALA A 135 -1.96 -16.31 6.64
C ALA A 135 -0.78 -15.32 6.48
N ASP A 136 -0.50 -14.87 5.26
CA ASP A 136 0.59 -13.92 4.99
C ASP A 136 0.25 -12.45 5.35
N ILE A 137 -1.02 -12.16 5.66
CA ILE A 137 -1.51 -10.82 5.99
C ILE A 137 -2.13 -10.72 7.38
N LEU A 138 -1.71 -11.57 8.32
CA LEU A 138 -2.23 -11.55 9.70
C LEU A 138 -1.90 -10.26 10.47
N ASP A 139 -0.91 -9.51 10.02
CA ASP A 139 -0.57 -8.15 10.50
C ASP A 139 -1.58 -7.08 10.06
N ARG A 140 -2.51 -7.42 9.16
CA ARG A 140 -3.62 -6.56 8.69
C ARG A 140 -4.99 -6.99 9.20
N VAL A 141 -5.01 -7.77 10.29
CA VAL A 141 -6.23 -8.13 10.99
C VAL A 141 -6.55 -7.08 12.05
N TYR A 142 -7.75 -6.52 11.98
CA TYR A 142 -8.29 -5.56 12.95
C TYR A 142 -9.19 -6.26 13.96
N PRO A 143 -9.21 -5.80 15.22
CA PRO A 143 -8.33 -4.78 15.78
C PRO A 143 -6.85 -5.23 15.72
N MET A 144 -5.93 -4.34 15.26
CA MET A 144 -4.50 -4.68 15.20
C MET A 144 -3.88 -4.74 16.59
N GLN A 145 -4.39 -3.94 17.53
CA GLN A 145 -4.06 -3.93 18.94
C GLN A 145 -5.24 -4.48 19.73
N THR A 146 -4.97 -5.16 20.84
CA THR A 146 -6.00 -5.69 21.76
C THR A 146 -6.12 -4.88 23.04
N SER A 147 -5.20 -3.96 23.26
CA SER A 147 -5.22 -2.98 24.35
C SER A 147 -4.60 -1.67 23.87
N LEU A 148 -5.04 -0.55 24.42
CA LEU A 148 -4.47 0.76 24.16
C LEU A 148 -3.50 1.11 25.29
N ALA A 149 -2.27 1.51 24.94
CA ALA A 149 -1.39 2.18 25.86
C ALA A 149 -1.90 3.61 26.11
N ASP A 150 -1.51 4.22 27.23
CA ASP A 150 -1.90 5.59 27.57
C ASP A 150 -1.73 6.55 26.37
N LYS A 151 -2.80 7.26 26.07
CA LYS A 151 -2.89 8.29 24.99
C LYS A 151 -2.68 7.77 23.55
N LYS A 152 -2.78 6.47 23.30
CA LYS A 152 -2.77 5.91 21.94
C LYS A 152 -4.18 5.55 21.51
N ASP A 153 -4.46 5.66 20.23
CA ASP A 153 -5.78 5.41 19.64
C ASP A 153 -5.87 4.05 18.92
N GLY A 154 -4.74 3.39 18.71
CA GLY A 154 -4.68 2.14 17.95
C GLY A 154 -4.68 2.37 16.44
N SER A 155 -5.21 1.41 15.70
CA SER A 155 -5.29 1.43 14.23
C SER A 155 -6.73 1.54 13.78
N TRP A 156 -7.01 2.44 12.85
CA TRP A 156 -8.33 2.68 12.28
C TRP A 156 -8.47 2.18 10.84
N LEU A 157 -9.70 1.93 10.41
CA LEU A 157 -10.03 1.50 9.06
C LEU A 157 -11.03 2.50 8.45
N ASN A 158 -10.91 2.75 7.13
CA ASN A 158 -11.90 3.57 6.43
C ASN A 158 -13.24 2.85 6.40
N MET A 159 -14.31 3.56 6.75
CA MET A 159 -15.66 3.02 6.70
C MET A 159 -16.13 2.84 5.25
N PRO A 160 -16.93 1.80 5.00
CA PRO A 160 -17.58 1.60 3.71
C PRO A 160 -18.73 2.61 3.49
N TYR A 161 -19.36 2.57 2.31
CA TYR A 161 -20.53 3.40 1.96
C TYR A 161 -20.30 4.90 2.00
N PHE A 162 -19.07 5.38 1.76
CA PHE A 162 -18.88 6.83 1.53
C PHE A 162 -19.60 7.24 0.24
N ASN A 163 -20.55 8.19 0.36
CA ASN A 163 -21.53 8.52 -0.69
C ASN A 163 -22.31 7.26 -1.13
N HIS A 164 -23.16 6.76 -0.23
CA HIS A 164 -23.78 5.43 -0.38
C HIS A 164 -24.61 5.25 -1.66
N GLU A 165 -25.10 6.35 -2.27
CA GLU A 165 -25.88 6.30 -3.51
C GLU A 165 -24.99 6.18 -4.77
N GLU A 166 -23.82 6.82 -4.77
CA GLU A 166 -22.94 6.92 -5.95
C GLU A 166 -21.51 6.44 -5.67
N GLY A 167 -21.25 6.00 -4.45
CA GLY A 167 -19.92 5.59 -4.01
C GLY A 167 -19.51 4.23 -4.54
N SER A 168 -18.23 3.91 -4.40
CA SER A 168 -17.63 2.66 -4.85
C SER A 168 -17.18 1.75 -3.70
N THR A 169 -17.61 2.04 -2.46
CA THR A 169 -17.21 1.26 -1.28
C THR A 169 -18.47 0.66 -0.62
N TYR A 170 -18.86 -0.50 -1.07
CA TYR A 170 -20.09 -1.21 -0.72
C TYR A 170 -19.77 -2.65 -0.30
N ALA A 171 -20.74 -3.33 0.33
CA ALA A 171 -20.68 -4.76 0.55
C ALA A 171 -20.95 -5.51 -0.76
N TYR A 172 -20.46 -6.74 -0.87
CA TYR A 172 -20.83 -7.63 -1.94
C TYR A 172 -21.95 -8.58 -1.50
N THR A 173 -22.98 -8.75 -2.35
CA THR A 173 -23.97 -9.81 -2.21
C THR A 173 -23.32 -11.19 -2.40
N ASP A 174 -24.05 -12.26 -2.13
CA ASP A 174 -23.53 -13.63 -2.34
C ASP A 174 -23.26 -13.95 -3.83
N ASP A 175 -23.89 -13.21 -4.74
CA ASP A 175 -23.64 -13.28 -6.19
C ASP A 175 -22.50 -12.37 -6.67
N PHE A 176 -21.76 -11.80 -5.76
CA PHE A 176 -20.65 -10.85 -6.02
C PHE A 176 -21.08 -9.54 -6.68
N GLU A 177 -22.31 -9.11 -6.45
CA GLU A 177 -22.84 -7.83 -6.90
C GLU A 177 -22.76 -6.76 -5.80
N ASP A 178 -22.89 -5.51 -6.20
CA ASP A 178 -22.87 -4.34 -5.30
C ASP A 178 -24.13 -4.34 -4.43
N ALA A 179 -23.98 -4.51 -3.13
CA ALA A 179 -25.10 -4.48 -2.19
C ALA A 179 -25.47 -3.05 -1.81
N SER A 180 -26.76 -2.71 -1.82
CA SER A 180 -27.25 -1.49 -1.21
C SER A 180 -27.02 -1.50 0.31
N ILE A 181 -27.17 -0.33 0.96
CA ILE A 181 -26.99 -0.25 2.41
C ILE A 181 -28.09 -1.03 3.16
N GLU A 182 -29.29 -1.16 2.58
CA GLU A 182 -30.39 -1.96 3.10
C GLU A 182 -30.07 -3.46 3.03
N GLN A 183 -29.58 -3.93 1.88
CA GLN A 183 -29.10 -5.32 1.72
C GLN A 183 -27.95 -5.63 2.68
N PHE A 184 -27.04 -4.70 2.88
CA PHE A 184 -26.00 -4.86 3.91
C PHE A 184 -26.60 -5.02 5.31
N PHE A 185 -27.64 -4.29 5.65
CA PHE A 185 -28.31 -4.45 6.96
C PHE A 185 -28.97 -5.81 7.12
N GLU A 186 -29.54 -6.37 6.06
CA GLU A 186 -30.06 -7.74 6.07
C GLU A 186 -28.94 -8.76 6.28
N MET A 187 -27.81 -8.60 5.57
CA MET A 187 -26.62 -9.44 5.76
C MET A 187 -26.05 -9.30 7.19
N TYR A 188 -26.03 -8.11 7.75
CA TYR A 188 -25.62 -7.89 9.14
C TYR A 188 -26.54 -8.67 10.11
N ASP A 189 -27.85 -8.54 9.95
CA ASP A 189 -28.82 -9.25 10.82
C ASP A 189 -28.65 -10.76 10.75
N GLN A 190 -28.26 -11.29 9.60
CA GLN A 190 -27.98 -12.71 9.35
C GLN A 190 -26.64 -13.18 9.94
N TYR A 191 -25.58 -12.41 9.77
CA TYR A 191 -24.21 -12.86 10.04
C TYR A 191 -23.60 -12.33 11.33
N ALA A 192 -24.17 -11.30 11.97
CA ALA A 192 -23.62 -10.72 13.19
C ALA A 192 -23.70 -11.69 14.36
N GLN A 193 -22.59 -11.90 15.05
CA GLN A 193 -22.43 -12.87 16.11
C GLN A 193 -22.87 -12.32 17.47
N THR A 194 -23.47 -13.20 18.30
CA THR A 194 -23.82 -12.88 19.68
C THR A 194 -22.64 -13.13 20.62
N ASP A 195 -21.90 -14.21 20.38
CA ASP A 195 -20.68 -14.59 21.08
C ASP A 195 -19.70 -15.28 20.13
N LEU A 196 -18.53 -15.63 20.61
CA LEU A 196 -17.45 -16.22 19.83
C LEU A 196 -17.01 -17.60 20.37
N ILE A 197 -17.77 -18.18 21.30
CA ILE A 197 -17.39 -19.39 22.05
C ILE A 197 -17.05 -20.54 21.08
N ASP A 198 -17.91 -20.80 20.11
CA ASP A 198 -17.70 -21.90 19.16
C ASP A 198 -16.42 -21.72 18.35
N TYR A 199 -16.15 -20.51 17.87
CA TYR A 199 -14.95 -20.22 17.10
C TYR A 199 -13.67 -20.21 17.96
N LEU A 200 -13.78 -19.86 19.24
CA LEU A 200 -12.64 -19.88 20.17
C LEU A 200 -12.22 -21.31 20.50
N GLN A 201 -13.17 -22.24 20.56
CA GLN A 201 -12.90 -23.67 20.83
C GLN A 201 -12.32 -24.39 19.60
N GLU A 202 -12.51 -23.88 18.39
CA GLU A 202 -11.89 -24.47 17.20
C GLU A 202 -10.37 -24.45 17.27
N GLU A 203 -9.73 -25.49 16.75
CA GLU A 203 -8.28 -25.51 16.65
C GLU A 203 -7.75 -24.36 15.81
N VAL A 204 -6.67 -23.76 16.26
CA VAL A 204 -5.97 -22.72 15.48
C VAL A 204 -5.33 -23.39 14.26
N PRO A 205 -5.66 -22.97 13.03
CA PRO A 205 -5.06 -23.53 11.83
C PRO A 205 -3.52 -23.48 11.92
N GLU A 206 -2.84 -24.53 11.43
CA GLU A 206 -1.38 -24.58 11.46
C GLU A 206 -0.72 -23.36 10.80
N ALA A 207 -1.33 -22.82 9.77
CA ALA A 207 -0.88 -21.60 9.10
C ALA A 207 -0.83 -20.39 10.05
N VAL A 208 -1.75 -20.33 11.04
CA VAL A 208 -1.78 -19.27 12.05
C VAL A 208 -0.79 -19.57 13.18
N LYS A 209 -0.60 -20.86 13.53
CA LYS A 209 0.41 -21.29 14.51
C LYS A 209 1.84 -20.99 14.05
N LYS A 210 2.04 -20.98 12.74
CA LYS A 210 3.30 -20.57 12.06
C LYS A 210 3.38 -19.06 11.87
N VAL A 211 2.72 -18.23 12.69
CA VAL A 211 3.00 -16.78 12.69
C VAL A 211 4.50 -16.67 12.94
N LYS A 212 5.20 -16.47 11.83
CA LYS A 212 6.62 -16.13 11.85
C LYS A 212 6.72 -14.96 12.82
N LYS A 213 7.49 -15.11 13.91
CA LYS A 213 8.02 -13.94 14.65
C LYS A 213 8.31 -12.91 13.58
N PRO A 214 7.95 -11.62 13.73
CA PRO A 214 8.19 -10.63 12.72
C PRO A 214 9.60 -10.89 12.19
N LYS A 215 9.70 -11.30 10.91
CA LYS A 215 10.96 -11.73 10.32
C LYS A 215 11.89 -10.56 10.55
N GLU A 216 12.96 -10.76 11.30
CA GLU A 216 13.94 -9.71 11.51
C GLU A 216 14.31 -9.20 10.12
N LYS A 217 14.06 -7.91 9.90
CA LYS A 217 14.31 -7.30 8.58
C LYS A 217 15.78 -7.46 8.28
N THR A 218 16.07 -8.06 7.16
CA THR A 218 17.43 -8.19 6.62
C THR A 218 17.74 -7.02 5.72
N LEU A 219 19.00 -6.82 5.36
CA LEU A 219 19.38 -5.81 4.39
C LEU A 219 18.64 -5.97 3.06
N GLU A 220 18.38 -7.20 2.65
CA GLU A 220 17.64 -7.51 1.43
C GLU A 220 16.23 -6.91 1.41
N ASP A 221 15.57 -6.81 2.57
CA ASP A 221 14.24 -6.21 2.65
C ASP A 221 14.24 -4.71 2.32
N PHE A 222 15.40 -4.06 2.41
CA PHE A 222 15.60 -2.66 2.08
C PHE A 222 16.17 -2.41 0.68
N LEU A 223 16.68 -3.44 -0.01
CA LEU A 223 17.18 -3.30 -1.37
C LEU A 223 16.08 -2.87 -2.34
N LEU A 224 16.44 -2.04 -3.31
CA LEU A 224 15.52 -1.61 -4.36
C LEU A 224 14.99 -2.79 -5.16
N PRO A 225 13.73 -2.79 -5.60
CA PRO A 225 13.15 -3.88 -6.40
C PRO A 225 13.97 -4.23 -7.65
N CYS A 226 14.48 -3.24 -8.37
CA CYS A 226 15.36 -3.47 -9.53
C CYS A 226 16.68 -4.17 -9.13
N THR A 227 17.24 -3.83 -7.97
CA THR A 227 18.43 -4.52 -7.45
C THR A 227 18.11 -5.96 -7.06
N LYS A 228 17.00 -6.20 -6.36
CA LYS A 228 16.54 -7.57 -6.04
C LYS A 228 16.34 -8.41 -7.29
N ASN A 229 15.69 -7.85 -8.32
CA ASN A 229 15.46 -8.54 -9.58
C ASN A 229 16.77 -8.87 -10.30
N CYS A 230 17.72 -7.92 -10.32
CA CYS A 230 19.05 -8.19 -10.89
C CYS A 230 19.77 -9.32 -10.14
N LEU A 231 19.80 -9.28 -8.82
CA LEU A 231 20.43 -10.32 -7.99
C LEU A 231 19.77 -11.68 -8.23
N LYS A 232 18.44 -11.75 -8.23
CA LYS A 232 17.68 -12.99 -8.47
C LYS A 232 18.00 -13.63 -9.80
N LEU A 233 18.22 -12.83 -10.86
CA LEU A 233 18.52 -13.32 -12.21
C LEU A 233 19.99 -13.67 -12.42
N ASN A 234 20.90 -13.27 -11.50
CA ASN A 234 22.34 -13.40 -11.66
C ASN A 234 23.01 -14.06 -10.44
N ASN A 235 22.40 -15.12 -9.90
CA ASN A 235 22.95 -15.92 -8.79
C ASN A 235 23.35 -15.06 -7.57
N ASN A 236 22.52 -14.09 -7.20
CA ASN A 236 22.74 -13.14 -6.11
C ASN A 236 23.99 -12.24 -6.27
N LYS A 237 24.42 -12.01 -7.51
CA LYS A 237 25.52 -11.09 -7.80
C LYS A 237 25.13 -10.09 -8.90
N ILE A 238 25.68 -8.89 -8.83
CA ILE A 238 25.63 -7.90 -9.90
C ILE A 238 26.72 -8.21 -10.92
N PRO A 239 26.40 -8.46 -12.20
CA PRO A 239 27.37 -8.74 -13.24
C PRO A 239 28.37 -7.59 -13.47
N ASP A 240 29.58 -7.93 -13.94
CA ASP A 240 30.67 -6.97 -14.16
C ASP A 240 30.30 -5.82 -15.10
N GLU A 241 29.60 -6.10 -16.18
CA GLU A 241 29.17 -5.07 -17.13
C GLU A 241 28.22 -4.04 -16.53
N ASN A 242 27.56 -4.38 -15.42
CA ASN A 242 26.56 -3.52 -14.75
C ASN A 242 27.12 -2.80 -13.52
N ARG A 243 28.32 -3.16 -13.07
CA ARG A 243 28.83 -2.80 -11.75
C ARG A 243 28.89 -1.27 -11.50
N ASN A 244 29.34 -0.48 -12.46
CA ASN A 244 29.52 0.97 -12.29
C ASN A 244 28.17 1.71 -12.17
N ASP A 245 27.18 1.31 -12.98
CA ASP A 245 25.82 1.88 -12.90
C ASP A 245 25.17 1.48 -11.58
N TYR A 246 25.31 0.22 -11.16
CA TYR A 246 24.78 -0.23 -9.87
C TYR A 246 25.52 0.38 -8.69
N LEU A 247 26.82 0.58 -8.76
CA LEU A 247 27.56 1.20 -7.67
C LEU A 247 27.05 2.62 -7.37
N LEU A 248 26.87 3.45 -8.40
CA LEU A 248 26.32 4.80 -8.24
C LEU A 248 24.84 4.78 -7.82
N HIS A 249 24.05 3.85 -8.38
CA HIS A 249 22.66 3.65 -8.02
C HIS A 249 22.51 3.24 -6.55
N MET A 250 23.38 2.35 -6.07
CA MET A 250 23.41 1.88 -4.69
C MET A 250 23.98 2.91 -3.72
N TYR A 251 24.84 3.83 -4.17
CA TYR A 251 25.24 4.96 -3.34
C TYR A 251 24.03 5.85 -3.01
N THR A 252 23.21 6.18 -4.01
CA THR A 252 21.98 6.95 -3.79
C THR A 252 21.02 6.20 -2.85
N TRP A 253 20.93 4.87 -2.99
CA TRP A 253 20.15 4.04 -2.08
C TRP A 253 20.71 4.05 -0.66
N SER A 254 22.02 3.88 -0.47
CA SER A 254 22.64 3.80 0.85
C SER A 254 22.44 5.08 1.68
N MET A 255 22.53 6.25 1.04
CA MET A 255 22.24 7.54 1.70
C MET A 255 20.80 7.56 2.26
N ARG A 256 19.83 7.15 1.46
CA ARG A 256 18.41 7.16 1.83
C ARG A 256 18.04 6.00 2.77
N ALA A 257 18.64 4.83 2.61
CA ALA A 257 18.41 3.68 3.46
C ALA A 257 18.86 3.92 4.90
N VAL A 258 20.00 4.59 5.08
CA VAL A 258 20.50 4.99 6.40
C VAL A 258 19.54 5.97 7.09
N GLU A 259 18.95 6.91 6.36
CA GLU A 259 17.97 7.85 6.92
C GLU A 259 16.66 7.17 7.31
N LYS A 260 16.20 6.15 6.53
CA LYS A 260 14.83 5.63 6.64
C LYS A 260 14.65 4.33 7.42
N GLY A 261 15.71 3.65 7.83
CA GLY A 261 15.43 2.49 8.63
C GLY A 261 16.43 1.34 8.68
N VAL A 262 17.43 1.29 7.81
CA VAL A 262 18.50 0.28 7.91
C VAL A 262 19.17 0.32 9.29
N LYS A 263 19.25 1.50 9.90
CA LYS A 263 19.72 1.67 11.31
C LYS A 263 18.88 0.90 12.34
N LYS A 264 17.69 0.45 12.00
CA LYS A 264 16.87 -0.38 12.90
C LYS A 264 17.30 -1.86 12.90
N ILE A 265 18.16 -2.26 11.97
CA ILE A 265 18.77 -3.57 11.93
C ILE A 265 20.05 -3.48 12.78
N PRO A 266 20.20 -4.25 13.87
CA PRO A 266 21.33 -4.14 14.79
C PRO A 266 22.69 -4.15 14.11
N GLU A 267 22.88 -5.03 13.13
CA GLU A 267 24.11 -5.23 12.35
C GLU A 267 24.52 -3.98 11.56
N TYR A 268 23.56 -3.20 11.05
CA TYR A 268 23.80 -2.00 10.22
C TYR A 268 23.56 -0.69 10.98
N SER A 269 23.25 -0.75 12.26
CA SER A 269 22.83 0.41 13.07
C SER A 269 23.88 1.54 13.14
N LYS A 270 25.16 1.19 13.04
CA LYS A 270 26.30 2.12 13.10
C LYS A 270 26.90 2.45 11.73
N MET A 271 26.38 1.89 10.64
CA MET A 271 26.90 2.14 9.31
C MET A 271 26.43 3.49 8.79
N ASP A 272 27.35 4.28 8.27
CA ASP A 272 27.03 5.42 7.41
C ASP A 272 26.81 4.96 5.96
N ALA A 273 26.42 5.89 5.09
CA ALA A 273 26.08 5.58 3.70
C ALA A 273 27.28 5.03 2.91
N VAL A 274 28.49 5.49 3.21
CA VAL A 274 29.71 5.05 2.52
C VAL A 274 30.09 3.64 2.96
N THR A 275 30.01 3.36 4.25
CA THR A 275 30.26 2.02 4.80
C THR A 275 29.24 1.00 4.28
N LEU A 276 27.97 1.39 4.19
CA LEU A 276 26.91 0.53 3.63
C LEU A 276 27.13 0.28 2.14
N LEU A 277 27.57 1.28 1.37
CA LEU A 277 27.94 1.09 -0.04
C LEU A 277 29.12 0.13 -0.20
N LYS A 278 30.17 0.25 0.63
CA LYS A 278 31.32 -0.64 0.60
C LYS A 278 30.92 -2.09 0.95
N TYR A 279 30.06 -2.25 1.95
CA TYR A 279 29.47 -3.55 2.28
C TYR A 279 28.73 -4.13 1.06
N PHE A 280 27.84 -3.34 0.42
CA PHE A 280 27.12 -3.77 -0.78
C PHE A 280 28.10 -4.19 -1.90
N ASN A 281 29.15 -3.41 -2.12
CA ASN A 281 30.15 -3.71 -3.13
C ASN A 281 30.82 -5.07 -2.89
N GLN A 282 31.20 -5.38 -1.68
CA GLN A 282 31.84 -6.65 -1.33
C GLN A 282 30.87 -7.83 -1.42
N GLU A 283 29.65 -7.64 -0.93
CA GLU A 283 28.68 -8.72 -0.78
C GLU A 283 27.99 -9.06 -2.12
N TYR A 284 27.61 -8.06 -2.90
CA TYR A 284 26.71 -8.25 -4.03
C TYR A 284 27.34 -8.06 -5.42
N MET A 285 28.51 -7.47 -5.57
CA MET A 285 29.18 -7.38 -6.87
C MET A 285 29.82 -8.74 -7.23
N ALA A 286 29.72 -9.17 -8.49
CA ALA A 286 30.39 -10.38 -8.96
C ALA A 286 31.92 -10.23 -8.82
N ARG A 287 32.42 -9.04 -9.13
CA ARG A 287 33.81 -8.60 -8.86
C ARG A 287 33.73 -7.24 -8.16
N PRO A 288 34.06 -7.18 -6.86
CA PRO A 288 34.06 -5.92 -6.12
C PRO A 288 34.92 -4.85 -6.80
N VAL A 289 34.42 -3.62 -6.78
CA VAL A 289 35.15 -2.44 -7.27
C VAL A 289 36.19 -2.03 -6.23
N GLU A 290 37.40 -1.71 -6.68
CA GLU A 290 38.48 -1.29 -5.78
C GLU A 290 38.14 0.03 -5.07
N GLU A 291 38.62 0.18 -3.84
CA GLU A 291 38.37 1.37 -3.00
C GLU A 291 38.78 2.67 -3.70
N LYS A 292 39.93 2.66 -4.38
CA LYS A 292 40.43 3.80 -5.14
C LYS A 292 39.48 4.21 -6.28
N GLU A 293 38.86 3.24 -6.94
CA GLU A 293 37.89 3.48 -8.00
C GLU A 293 36.59 4.04 -7.41
N ILE A 294 36.11 3.51 -6.26
CA ILE A 294 34.94 4.05 -5.54
C ILE A 294 35.17 5.50 -5.16
N GLN A 295 36.33 5.83 -4.61
CA GLN A 295 36.67 7.21 -4.25
C GLN A 295 36.67 8.15 -5.46
N ASN A 296 37.23 7.71 -6.59
CA ASN A 296 37.37 8.53 -7.79
C ASN A 296 36.07 8.66 -8.62
N THR A 297 35.16 7.71 -8.54
CA THR A 297 33.93 7.69 -9.34
C THR A 297 32.71 8.15 -8.56
N VAL A 298 32.43 7.52 -7.42
CA VAL A 298 31.21 7.72 -6.66
C VAL A 298 31.39 8.82 -5.61
N LEU A 299 32.49 8.79 -4.86
CA LEU A 299 32.71 9.68 -3.72
C LEU A 299 33.38 10.99 -4.08
N LYS A 300 33.92 11.12 -5.30
CA LYS A 300 34.56 12.38 -5.78
C LYS A 300 33.64 13.59 -5.70
N SER A 301 32.34 13.39 -5.78
CA SER A 301 31.32 14.44 -5.72
C SER A 301 30.27 14.12 -4.64
N LYS A 302 30.71 13.67 -3.46
CA LYS A 302 29.85 13.27 -2.33
C LYS A 302 28.86 14.35 -1.87
N ASP A 303 29.15 15.63 -2.18
CA ASP A 303 28.29 16.76 -1.83
C ASP A 303 27.19 17.02 -2.88
N LYS A 304 27.14 16.23 -3.97
CA LYS A 304 26.07 16.33 -4.97
C LYS A 304 24.90 15.46 -4.56
N GLU A 305 23.70 16.01 -4.69
CA GLU A 305 22.47 15.25 -4.60
C GLU A 305 22.34 14.31 -5.82
N TYR A 306 22.60 13.02 -5.60
CA TYR A 306 22.50 12.04 -6.65
C TYR A 306 21.05 11.55 -6.79
N LYS A 307 20.62 11.37 -8.05
CA LYS A 307 19.33 10.73 -8.39
C LYS A 307 19.55 9.26 -8.70
N TYR A 308 18.51 8.46 -8.48
CA TYR A 308 18.52 7.08 -8.93
C TYR A 308 18.71 6.98 -10.44
N LEU A 309 19.47 5.98 -10.88
CA LEU A 309 19.76 5.75 -12.31
C LEU A 309 18.72 4.88 -13.01
N CYS A 310 17.43 5.04 -12.65
CA CYS A 310 16.32 4.21 -13.16
C CYS A 310 16.21 4.21 -14.70
N LYS A 311 16.61 5.31 -15.37
CA LYS A 311 16.60 5.42 -16.84
C LYS A 311 17.77 4.73 -17.54
N ARG A 312 18.81 4.29 -16.82
CA ARG A 312 19.93 3.58 -17.42
C ARG A 312 19.47 2.20 -17.90
N PRO A 313 19.80 1.80 -19.15
CA PRO A 313 19.32 0.54 -19.74
C PRO A 313 19.57 -0.67 -18.86
N LEU A 314 20.75 -0.75 -18.25
CA LEU A 314 21.16 -1.87 -17.39
C LEU A 314 20.34 -1.99 -16.10
N ILE A 315 19.84 -0.89 -15.57
CA ILE A 315 18.97 -0.87 -14.38
C ILE A 315 17.52 -1.00 -14.79
N LYS A 316 17.11 -0.32 -15.87
CA LYS A 316 15.74 -0.32 -16.39
C LYS A 316 15.24 -1.73 -16.73
N LYS A 317 16.08 -2.59 -17.31
CA LYS A 317 15.71 -3.99 -17.63
C LYS A 317 15.29 -4.83 -16.41
N HIS A 318 15.67 -4.41 -15.21
CA HIS A 318 15.31 -5.09 -13.96
C HIS A 318 14.25 -4.31 -13.16
N CYS A 319 13.72 -3.21 -13.71
CA CYS A 319 12.78 -2.34 -13.02
C CYS A 319 11.45 -3.08 -12.76
N ASP A 320 10.95 -2.88 -11.54
CA ASP A 320 9.58 -3.21 -11.13
C ASP A 320 9.01 -1.93 -10.51
N ALA A 321 8.36 -1.12 -11.33
CA ALA A 321 7.87 0.19 -10.93
C ALA A 321 6.78 0.07 -9.87
N SER A 322 5.90 -0.93 -9.96
CA SER A 322 4.82 -1.14 -9.00
C SER A 322 5.33 -1.52 -7.61
N ALA A 323 6.37 -2.33 -7.53
CA ALA A 323 7.05 -2.63 -6.29
C ALA A 323 7.84 -1.43 -5.75
N CYS A 324 8.46 -0.64 -6.64
CA CYS A 324 9.22 0.57 -6.28
C CYS A 324 8.37 1.64 -5.60
N VAL A 325 7.16 1.89 -6.08
CA VAL A 325 6.22 2.87 -5.50
C VAL A 325 5.93 2.58 -4.03
N ARG A 326 5.98 1.30 -3.63
CA ARG A 326 5.74 0.86 -2.25
C ARG A 326 7.02 0.73 -1.43
N HIS A 327 8.16 0.90 -2.05
CA HIS A 327 9.44 0.66 -1.39
C HIS A 327 9.80 1.84 -0.47
N LEU A 328 10.12 1.51 0.79
CA LEU A 328 10.41 2.47 1.86
C LEU A 328 11.70 3.29 1.65
N CYS A 329 12.52 2.94 0.66
CA CYS A 329 13.86 3.51 0.44
C CYS A 329 13.88 4.72 -0.51
N GLY A 330 12.77 5.45 -0.63
CA GLY A 330 12.92 6.84 -1.03
C GLY A 330 12.74 7.19 -2.49
N ILE A 331 11.81 6.57 -3.18
CA ILE A 331 11.18 7.27 -4.29
C ILE A 331 10.30 8.36 -3.67
N THR A 332 10.49 9.61 -4.08
CA THR A 332 9.58 10.68 -3.65
C THR A 332 8.17 10.39 -4.16
N PRO A 333 7.10 10.91 -3.51
CA PRO A 333 5.74 10.76 -4.01
C PRO A 333 5.58 11.18 -5.49
N GLU A 334 6.32 12.20 -5.93
CA GLU A 334 6.35 12.66 -7.32
C GLU A 334 7.01 11.64 -8.26
N GLN A 335 8.14 11.08 -7.87
CA GLN A 335 8.80 10.01 -8.65
C GLN A 335 7.97 8.71 -8.67
N ALA A 336 7.21 8.46 -7.61
CA ALA A 336 6.27 7.35 -7.55
C ALA A 336 5.08 7.58 -8.48
N ALA A 337 4.55 8.80 -8.55
CA ALA A 337 3.48 9.19 -9.46
C ALA A 337 3.92 9.04 -10.92
N ASP A 338 5.09 9.58 -11.28
CA ASP A 338 5.67 9.46 -12.64
C ASP A 338 5.84 7.99 -13.09
N LEU A 339 6.18 7.09 -12.14
CA LEU A 339 6.34 5.67 -12.45
C LEU A 339 4.99 4.95 -12.57
N VAL A 340 3.99 5.35 -11.78
CA VAL A 340 2.62 4.81 -11.88
C VAL A 340 1.95 5.28 -13.15
N GLU A 341 2.10 6.54 -13.54
CA GLU A 341 1.60 7.05 -14.83
C GLU A 341 2.23 6.32 -16.01
N ALA A 342 3.53 6.01 -15.94
CA ALA A 342 4.22 5.23 -16.97
C ALA A 342 3.73 3.78 -17.06
N GLU A 343 3.36 3.13 -15.95
CA GLU A 343 2.76 1.79 -15.94
C GLU A 343 1.31 1.78 -16.41
N GLN A 344 0.54 2.80 -16.08
CA GLN A 344 -0.86 2.92 -16.48
C GLN A 344 -1.04 3.33 -17.94
N ALA A 345 -0.06 4.03 -18.52
CA ALA A 345 0.00 4.32 -19.95
C ALA A 345 0.32 3.07 -20.79
N VAL A 346 0.86 2.02 -20.18
CA VAL A 346 1.07 0.69 -20.77
C VAL A 346 -0.16 -0.19 -20.46
N GLY A 347 -1.34 0.24 -20.90
CA GLY A 347 -2.58 -0.53 -20.71
C GLY A 347 -2.43 -2.01 -21.02
N ASP A 348 -3.29 -2.79 -20.44
CA ASP A 348 -3.46 -4.26 -20.51
C ASP A 348 -2.38 -5.06 -21.28
N ILE A 349 -1.47 -5.66 -20.52
CA ILE A 349 -0.25 -6.35 -21.01
C ILE A 349 -0.56 -7.52 -21.99
N THR A 350 -1.80 -7.96 -22.10
CA THR A 350 -2.18 -9.06 -22.98
C THR A 350 -2.21 -8.70 -24.48
N GLU A 351 -2.27 -7.42 -24.84
CA GLU A 351 -2.25 -6.98 -26.25
C GLU A 351 -0.91 -6.42 -26.76
N TYR A 352 0.12 -6.28 -25.89
CA TYR A 352 1.32 -5.50 -26.18
C TYR A 352 2.62 -6.28 -26.40
N THR A 353 2.58 -7.57 -26.67
CA THR A 353 3.80 -8.32 -27.03
C THR A 353 4.37 -8.00 -28.41
N SER A 354 3.76 -7.10 -29.18
CA SER A 354 4.20 -6.78 -30.56
C SER A 354 4.48 -5.29 -30.85
N LYS A 355 4.38 -4.38 -29.86
CA LYS A 355 4.68 -2.96 -30.11
C LYS A 355 5.85 -2.46 -29.26
N PRO A 356 6.76 -1.64 -29.82
CA PRO A 356 7.88 -1.07 -29.08
C PRO A 356 7.39 -0.11 -27.98
N PRO A 357 8.13 0.02 -26.86
CA PRO A 357 7.73 0.88 -25.75
C PRO A 357 7.62 2.35 -26.19
N ILE A 358 6.53 2.98 -25.82
CA ILE A 358 6.28 4.40 -26.10
C ILE A 358 7.12 5.22 -25.10
N PHE A 359 8.07 6.00 -25.60
CA PHE A 359 8.86 6.93 -24.79
C PHE A 359 8.14 8.30 -24.78
N TYR A 360 7.88 8.82 -23.57
CA TYR A 360 7.42 10.20 -23.40
C TYR A 360 8.64 11.10 -23.20
N GLU A 361 8.92 11.95 -24.19
CA GLU A 361 9.77 13.13 -23.99
C GLU A 361 8.88 14.35 -23.72
N SER A 362 9.21 15.14 -22.70
CA SER A 362 8.58 16.43 -22.48
C SER A 362 9.39 17.51 -23.20
N VAL A 363 8.71 18.30 -24.03
CA VAL A 363 9.33 19.43 -24.72
C VAL A 363 8.90 20.73 -24.03
N ASP A 364 9.86 21.61 -23.77
CA ASP A 364 9.59 22.95 -23.27
C ASP A 364 9.01 23.82 -24.40
N VAL A 365 7.73 24.16 -24.30
CA VAL A 365 7.03 25.03 -25.27
C VAL A 365 6.80 26.39 -24.63
N LYS A 366 7.09 27.48 -25.40
CA LYS A 366 6.71 28.84 -25.01
C LYS A 366 5.23 29.05 -25.28
N LYS A 367 4.43 29.28 -24.25
CA LYS A 367 3.04 29.66 -24.38
C LYS A 367 2.86 31.14 -24.05
N ARG A 368 2.16 31.89 -24.94
CA ARG A 368 1.84 33.30 -24.71
C ARG A 368 0.78 33.42 -23.61
N VAL A 369 1.04 34.19 -22.58
CA VAL A 369 0.11 34.48 -21.48
C VAL A 369 0.08 36.00 -21.29
N GLY A 370 -1.02 36.64 -21.73
CA GLY A 370 -1.09 38.10 -21.80
C GLY A 370 -0.02 38.68 -22.73
N ASP A 371 0.72 39.67 -22.28
CA ASP A 371 1.82 40.32 -23.03
C ASP A 371 3.17 39.62 -22.83
N GLY A 372 3.19 38.48 -22.13
CA GLY A 372 4.40 37.72 -21.85
C GLY A 372 4.36 36.28 -22.37
N TYR A 373 5.48 35.57 -22.20
CA TYR A 373 5.61 34.16 -22.50
C TYR A 373 5.96 33.37 -21.25
N THR A 374 5.31 32.25 -21.04
CA THR A 374 5.71 31.27 -20.03
C THR A 374 6.15 29.96 -20.70
N ARG A 375 7.11 29.27 -20.08
CA ARG A 375 7.49 27.91 -20.53
C ARG A 375 6.59 26.89 -19.87
N ILE A 376 5.97 26.05 -20.68
CA ILE A 376 5.20 24.90 -20.21
C ILE A 376 5.81 23.63 -20.76
N LYS A 377 5.82 22.55 -19.96
CA LYS A 377 6.18 21.22 -20.46
C LYS A 377 4.95 20.54 -21.01
N VAL A 378 5.03 20.18 -22.30
CA VAL A 378 3.98 19.45 -22.97
C VAL A 378 4.46 18.01 -23.18
N PRO A 379 3.71 17.00 -22.72
CA PRO A 379 4.03 15.61 -23.01
C PRO A 379 3.79 15.32 -24.50
N MET A 380 4.77 14.71 -25.16
CA MET A 380 4.71 14.35 -26.57
C MET A 380 4.68 12.83 -26.74
N GLN A 381 3.79 12.31 -27.55
CA GLN A 381 3.79 10.91 -27.99
C GLN A 381 4.82 10.68 -29.10
N GLY A 382 5.39 9.47 -29.18
CA GLY A 382 6.49 9.16 -30.10
C GLY A 382 6.25 9.47 -31.59
N SER A 383 4.99 9.52 -32.05
CA SER A 383 4.60 9.96 -33.41
C SER A 383 4.72 11.47 -33.60
N ASP A 384 4.66 12.28 -32.54
CA ASP A 384 4.65 13.74 -32.61
C ASP A 384 6.07 14.32 -32.59
N ILE A 385 7.07 13.49 -32.25
CA ILE A 385 8.49 13.87 -32.17
C ILE A 385 9.07 14.12 -33.58
N ILE A 386 8.48 13.54 -34.61
CA ILE A 386 9.02 13.58 -35.97
C ILE A 386 8.64 14.89 -36.70
N ASP A 387 7.61 15.59 -36.27
CA ASP A 387 7.12 16.81 -36.95
C ASP A 387 7.26 18.06 -36.05
N LYS A 388 8.52 18.40 -35.73
CA LYS A 388 8.87 19.59 -34.93
C LYS A 388 8.38 20.93 -35.51
N GLN A 389 7.92 20.96 -36.76
CA GLN A 389 7.49 22.19 -37.42
C GLN A 389 6.05 22.58 -37.14
N LYS A 390 5.23 21.69 -36.54
CA LYS A 390 3.82 21.97 -36.23
C LYS A 390 3.56 22.79 -34.97
N TRP A 391 4.61 23.06 -34.17
CA TRP A 391 4.45 23.62 -32.82
C TRP A 391 5.26 24.90 -32.57
N VAL A 392 5.67 25.61 -33.65
CA VAL A 392 6.32 26.93 -33.54
C VAL A 392 5.32 28.04 -33.78
#